data_8f7e3a2897dbe3ee66598ee3e9e65538
#
_entry.id   8f7e3a2897dbe3ee66598ee3e9e65538
#
_cell.length_a   1.000
_cell.length_b   1.000
_cell.length_c   1.000
_cell.angle_alpha   90.00
_cell.angle_beta   90.00
_cell.angle_gamma   90.00
#
_symmetry.space_group_name_H-M   'P 1'
#
loop_
_entity.id
_entity.type
_entity.pdbx_description
1 polymer ?
#
loop_
_entity_poly.entity_id
_entity_poly.type
_entity_poly.pdbx_seq_one_letter_code
_entity_poly.pdbx_strand_id
1 'polypeptide(L)'
;MTTKKTSALATRGLESFKLFQSKEFVSGYQNLVTIQPLNKSKTRGWFVRKSDLDTCGWSATEDQFAKDSVIWNYKQTFGMAPNTSVEEGLNFVEPRVQILLRSPLMVEETTGMRQTIGTFEDPEVKIMFENDKIASDLANSKGEMYKRKYSVRTKYLVYILTQDNKRAHKIPMVLTLKGLNGTDVSDKVKLYEKEMSKCLSKALDSEVPLAFNEKFYATTVFTPVLANEMRGANNVEICAIESFDIPDYSSQEEAVASLGRLSIPDEDRESTWKYQEMFNDYINQHSRQDAQRLGGAYGIKAGVEILPVSRIADAVDVKALPARNELTGEDLSL
;
A
#
# COMPACT_ATOMS: atom_id res chain seq x y z
N MET A 1 -23.80 -53.45 -6.45
CA MET A 1 -22.95 -53.27 -5.24
C MET A 1 -21.58 -52.60 -5.59
N THR A 2 -21.61 -51.53 -6.40
CA THR A 2 -20.35 -50.87 -6.91
C THR A 2 -20.10 -49.47 -6.38
N THR A 3 -21.01 -48.90 -5.60
CA THR A 3 -20.93 -47.50 -5.15
C THR A 3 -20.11 -47.27 -3.87
N LYS A 4 -19.84 -48.30 -3.07
CA LYS A 4 -19.06 -48.15 -1.83
C LYS A 4 -17.52 -48.10 -2.00
N LYS A 5 -16.97 -48.65 -3.11
CA LYS A 5 -15.53 -48.65 -3.32
C LYS A 5 -14.94 -47.33 -3.83
N THR A 6 -15.72 -46.56 -4.58
CA THR A 6 -15.31 -45.25 -5.11
C THR A 6 -15.18 -44.16 -4.02
N SER A 7 -15.99 -44.22 -2.97
CA SER A 7 -15.93 -43.27 -1.86
C SER A 7 -14.70 -43.46 -0.97
N ALA A 8 -14.30 -44.72 -0.73
CA ALA A 8 -13.13 -45.01 0.12
C ALA A 8 -11.79 -44.66 -0.54
N LEU A 9 -11.70 -44.81 -1.87
CA LEU A 9 -10.53 -44.38 -2.65
C LEU A 9 -10.39 -42.85 -2.73
N ALA A 10 -11.50 -42.15 -2.89
CA ALA A 10 -11.52 -40.69 -2.87
C ALA A 10 -11.13 -40.13 -1.49
N THR A 11 -11.61 -40.75 -0.41
CA THR A 11 -11.29 -40.33 0.96
C THR A 11 -9.82 -40.58 1.30
N ARG A 12 -9.26 -41.73 0.89
CA ARG A 12 -7.82 -42.04 1.06
C ARG A 12 -6.94 -41.09 0.24
N GLY A 13 -7.36 -40.74 -0.97
CA GLY A 13 -6.66 -39.73 -1.79
C GLY A 13 -6.63 -38.37 -1.11
N LEU A 14 -7.76 -37.95 -0.54
CA LEU A 14 -7.86 -36.65 0.12
C LEU A 14 -6.98 -36.57 1.39
N GLU A 15 -6.88 -37.67 2.15
CA GLU A 15 -6.06 -37.69 3.36
C GLU A 15 -4.56 -37.63 3.08
N SER A 16 -4.10 -38.25 1.99
CA SER A 16 -2.70 -38.13 1.59
C SER A 16 -2.32 -36.70 1.14
N PHE A 17 -3.29 -35.92 0.64
CA PHE A 17 -3.07 -34.52 0.27
C PHE A 17 -3.12 -33.55 1.46
N LYS A 18 -3.67 -33.94 2.61
CA LYS A 18 -3.66 -33.12 3.82
C LYS A 18 -2.24 -32.80 4.33
N LEU A 19 -1.29 -33.70 4.04
CA LEU A 19 0.13 -33.47 4.33
C LEU A 19 0.64 -32.16 3.69
N PHE A 20 0.19 -31.86 2.47
CA PHE A 20 0.62 -30.68 1.73
C PHE A 20 -0.02 -29.36 2.23
N GLN A 21 -0.94 -29.45 3.20
CA GLN A 21 -1.48 -28.26 3.89
C GLN A 21 -0.59 -27.80 5.04
N SER A 22 0.46 -28.53 5.38
CA SER A 22 1.40 -28.11 6.40
C SER A 22 2.23 -26.90 5.93
N LYS A 23 2.67 -26.07 6.88
CA LYS A 23 3.49 -24.86 6.61
C LYS A 23 4.78 -25.18 5.85
N GLU A 24 5.19 -26.44 5.82
CA GLU A 24 6.37 -26.93 5.12
C GLU A 24 6.18 -26.98 3.59
N PHE A 25 4.94 -27.23 3.14
CA PHE A 25 4.60 -27.36 1.71
C PHE A 25 3.80 -26.19 1.16
N VAL A 26 3.11 -25.45 2.02
CA VAL A 26 2.38 -24.25 1.61
C VAL A 26 3.39 -23.10 1.65
N SER A 27 3.75 -22.58 0.46
CA SER A 27 4.40 -21.28 0.42
C SER A 27 3.46 -20.29 1.12
N GLY A 28 3.93 -19.71 2.22
CA GLY A 28 3.11 -19.06 3.22
C GLY A 28 2.26 -17.88 2.75
N TYR A 29 2.22 -17.59 1.43
CA TYR A 29 1.53 -16.42 0.93
C TYR A 29 0.85 -16.72 -0.40
N GLN A 30 -0.47 -16.77 -0.34
CA GLN A 30 -1.31 -16.64 -1.51
C GLN A 30 -1.03 -15.28 -2.16
N ASN A 31 -1.06 -15.21 -3.49
CA ASN A 31 -1.07 -13.93 -4.19
C ASN A 31 -2.34 -13.16 -3.78
N LEU A 32 -2.18 -12.20 -2.89
CA LEU A 32 -3.29 -11.36 -2.47
C LEU A 32 -3.77 -10.50 -3.63
N VAL A 33 -5.06 -10.30 -3.71
CA VAL A 33 -5.68 -9.40 -4.68
C VAL A 33 -5.14 -7.98 -4.50
N THR A 34 -4.82 -7.33 -5.63
CA THR A 34 -4.26 -5.98 -5.62
C THR A 34 -5.33 -4.96 -5.99
N ILE A 35 -5.47 -3.94 -5.14
CA ILE A 35 -6.22 -2.72 -5.44
C ILE A 35 -5.30 -1.79 -6.21
N GLN A 36 -5.76 -1.31 -7.36
CA GLN A 36 -5.00 -0.44 -8.23
C GLN A 36 -5.55 1.00 -8.22
N PRO A 37 -4.74 2.02 -7.86
CA PRO A 37 -5.14 3.42 -8.04
C PRO A 37 -5.25 3.77 -9.52
N LEU A 38 -6.33 4.46 -9.90
CA LEU A 38 -6.55 5.00 -11.25
C LEU A 38 -6.25 6.50 -11.23
N ASN A 39 -5.22 6.89 -11.98
CA ASN A 39 -4.63 8.24 -11.94
C ASN A 39 -5.09 9.15 -13.08
N LYS A 40 -6.22 8.89 -13.72
CA LYS A 40 -6.71 9.73 -14.84
C LYS A 40 -8.08 10.30 -14.54
N SER A 41 -8.29 11.55 -14.93
CA SER A 41 -9.44 12.40 -14.55
C SER A 41 -10.82 11.77 -14.76
N LYS A 42 -10.96 10.92 -15.76
CA LYS A 42 -12.25 10.25 -16.03
C LYS A 42 -12.46 8.95 -15.25
N THR A 43 -11.43 8.46 -14.56
CA THR A 43 -11.44 7.12 -13.95
C THR A 43 -10.80 7.10 -12.57
N ARG A 44 -10.79 8.27 -11.88
CA ARG A 44 -10.23 8.35 -10.51
C ARG A 44 -10.84 7.31 -9.60
N GLY A 45 -10.04 6.74 -8.74
CA GLY A 45 -10.51 5.80 -7.73
C GLY A 45 -9.52 4.68 -7.44
N TRP A 46 -9.92 3.80 -6.56
CA TRP A 46 -9.23 2.56 -6.25
C TRP A 46 -9.99 1.39 -6.87
N PHE A 47 -9.38 0.76 -7.85
CA PHE A 47 -10.01 -0.24 -8.71
C PHE A 47 -9.62 -1.66 -8.32
N VAL A 48 -10.62 -2.54 -8.30
CA VAL A 48 -10.47 -3.99 -8.14
C VAL A 48 -11.14 -4.68 -9.33
N ARG A 49 -10.42 -5.59 -9.99
CA ARG A 49 -10.94 -6.34 -11.11
C ARG A 49 -12.05 -7.30 -10.69
N LYS A 50 -13.05 -7.48 -11.51
CA LYS A 50 -14.15 -8.42 -11.27
C LYS A 50 -13.64 -9.86 -11.10
N SER A 51 -12.65 -10.27 -11.90
CA SER A 51 -12.02 -11.60 -11.79
C SER A 51 -11.32 -11.84 -10.44
N ASP A 52 -10.92 -10.77 -9.76
CA ASP A 52 -10.19 -10.86 -8.51
C ASP A 52 -11.13 -10.85 -7.29
N LEU A 53 -12.39 -10.39 -7.46
CA LEU A 53 -13.38 -10.36 -6.39
C LEU A 53 -13.69 -11.76 -5.84
N ASP A 54 -13.84 -12.75 -6.71
CA ASP A 54 -14.06 -14.14 -6.29
C ASP A 54 -12.86 -14.69 -5.50
N THR A 55 -11.66 -14.33 -5.90
CA THR A 55 -10.41 -14.76 -5.24
C THR A 55 -10.30 -14.25 -3.81
N CYS A 56 -10.74 -13.02 -3.53
CA CYS A 56 -10.74 -12.49 -2.18
C CYS A 56 -11.99 -12.89 -1.35
N GLY A 57 -12.92 -13.64 -1.93
CA GLY A 57 -14.15 -14.05 -1.28
C GLY A 57 -15.08 -12.86 -1.04
N TRP A 58 -15.30 -12.06 -2.09
CA TRP A 58 -16.22 -10.92 -2.05
C TRP A 58 -17.64 -11.40 -1.69
N SER A 59 -18.24 -10.78 -0.70
CA SER A 59 -19.55 -11.17 -0.16
C SER A 59 -20.56 -10.03 -0.13
N ALA A 60 -20.14 -8.80 -0.39
CA ALA A 60 -21.05 -7.66 -0.44
C ALA A 60 -21.95 -7.72 -1.68
N THR A 61 -23.20 -7.30 -1.53
CA THR A 61 -24.18 -7.26 -2.62
C THR A 61 -23.90 -6.07 -3.56
N GLU A 62 -24.32 -6.19 -4.81
CA GLU A 62 -24.18 -5.12 -5.80
C GLU A 62 -24.83 -3.80 -5.35
N ASP A 63 -25.94 -3.86 -4.63
CA ASP A 63 -26.66 -2.68 -4.12
C ASP A 63 -25.83 -1.81 -3.17
N GLN A 64 -24.88 -2.40 -2.44
CA GLN A 64 -23.99 -1.69 -1.52
C GLN A 64 -22.91 -0.92 -2.25
N PHE A 65 -22.60 -1.31 -3.49
CA PHE A 65 -21.50 -0.77 -4.29
C PHE A 65 -21.90 -0.44 -5.73
N ALA A 66 -23.20 -0.39 -6.06
CA ALA A 66 -23.68 -0.17 -7.43
C ALA A 66 -23.10 1.08 -8.07
N LYS A 67 -22.93 2.16 -7.29
CA LYS A 67 -22.33 3.43 -7.74
C LYS A 67 -20.82 3.31 -8.05
N ASP A 68 -20.16 2.29 -7.51
CA ASP A 68 -18.72 2.06 -7.68
C ASP A 68 -18.41 1.09 -8.83
N SER A 69 -19.47 0.51 -9.44
CA SER A 69 -19.29 -0.41 -10.58
C SER A 69 -18.91 0.36 -11.84
N VAL A 70 -17.82 -0.04 -12.48
CA VAL A 70 -17.33 0.58 -13.71
C VAL A 70 -16.76 -0.45 -14.68
N ILE A 71 -17.01 -0.23 -15.97
CA ILE A 71 -16.31 -0.90 -17.04
C ILE A 71 -15.11 -0.03 -17.42
N TRP A 72 -13.93 -0.61 -17.36
CA TRP A 72 -12.69 0.13 -17.60
C TRP A 72 -11.87 -0.50 -18.73
N ASN A 73 -11.52 0.31 -19.71
CA ASN A 73 -10.66 -0.10 -20.81
C ASN A 73 -9.25 0.46 -20.59
N TYR A 74 -8.35 -0.36 -20.08
CA TYR A 74 -6.98 0.01 -19.74
C TYR A 74 -6.20 0.60 -20.93
N LYS A 75 -6.27 -0.01 -22.09
CA LYS A 75 -5.47 0.41 -23.25
C LYS A 75 -6.00 1.69 -23.88
N GLN A 76 -7.33 1.85 -23.96
CA GLN A 76 -7.93 3.08 -24.44
C GLN A 76 -7.59 4.25 -23.54
N THR A 77 -7.57 4.05 -22.23
CA THR A 77 -7.25 5.09 -21.25
C THR A 77 -5.78 5.49 -21.30
N PHE A 78 -4.87 4.56 -21.56
CA PHE A 78 -3.42 4.78 -21.59
C PHE A 78 -2.81 4.88 -23.00
N GLY A 79 -3.61 4.94 -24.04
CA GLY A 79 -3.14 5.12 -25.43
C GLY A 79 -2.43 3.90 -26.02
N MET A 80 -2.64 2.71 -25.45
CA MET A 80 -2.11 1.47 -26.00
C MET A 80 -3.00 0.94 -27.14
N ALA A 81 -2.46 0.06 -28.00
CA ALA A 81 -3.11 -0.41 -29.21
C ALA A 81 -4.53 -1.00 -29.00
N PRO A 82 -5.42 -0.91 -30.00
CA PRO A 82 -6.87 -1.06 -29.85
C PRO A 82 -7.39 -2.47 -29.54
N ASN A 83 -6.56 -3.51 -29.52
CA ASN A 83 -6.97 -4.88 -29.19
C ASN A 83 -6.95 -5.12 -27.68
N THR A 84 -7.94 -4.58 -27.00
CA THR A 84 -7.91 -4.52 -25.56
C THR A 84 -9.05 -5.25 -24.93
N SER A 85 -8.71 -6.07 -23.96
CA SER A 85 -9.67 -6.55 -22.98
C SER A 85 -10.27 -5.35 -22.24
N VAL A 86 -11.58 -5.27 -22.26
CA VAL A 86 -12.33 -4.45 -21.32
C VAL A 86 -12.20 -5.11 -19.96
N GLU A 87 -11.65 -4.41 -18.97
CA GLU A 87 -11.62 -4.91 -17.61
C GLU A 87 -12.82 -4.36 -16.86
N GLU A 88 -13.68 -5.26 -16.40
CA GLU A 88 -14.79 -4.95 -15.50
C GLU A 88 -14.32 -5.04 -14.07
N GLY A 89 -14.89 -4.20 -13.18
CA GLY A 89 -14.57 -4.24 -11.77
C GLY A 89 -15.28 -3.16 -10.97
N LEU A 90 -14.89 -3.05 -9.71
CA LEU A 90 -15.38 -2.03 -8.81
C LEU A 90 -14.32 -0.92 -8.68
N ASN A 91 -14.74 0.31 -8.85
CA ASN A 91 -13.90 1.50 -8.72
C ASN A 91 -14.43 2.39 -7.61
N PHE A 92 -13.74 2.42 -6.49
CA PHE A 92 -14.13 3.16 -5.30
C PHE A 92 -13.60 4.58 -5.36
N VAL A 93 -14.49 5.56 -5.34
CA VAL A 93 -14.16 6.99 -5.27
C VAL A 93 -14.19 7.49 -3.82
N GLU A 94 -15.04 6.91 -3.01
CA GLU A 94 -15.19 7.17 -1.58
C GLU A 94 -15.14 5.85 -0.80
N PRO A 95 -13.99 5.14 -0.82
CA PRO A 95 -13.89 3.86 -0.15
C PRO A 95 -13.97 4.02 1.37
N ARG A 96 -14.57 3.04 2.02
CA ARG A 96 -14.42 2.82 3.46
C ARG A 96 -13.41 1.69 3.63
N VAL A 97 -12.31 1.95 4.33
CA VAL A 97 -11.22 0.97 4.45
C VAL A 97 -10.78 0.77 5.88
N GLN A 98 -10.56 -0.49 6.22
CA GLN A 98 -9.82 -0.91 7.40
C GLN A 98 -8.38 -1.18 6.98
N ILE A 99 -7.41 -0.45 7.54
CA ILE A 99 -5.98 -0.65 7.28
C ILE A 99 -5.44 -1.61 8.32
N LEU A 100 -5.09 -2.83 7.92
CA LEU A 100 -4.52 -3.84 8.82
C LEU A 100 -3.03 -3.59 9.08
N LEU A 101 -2.28 -3.40 8.01
CA LEU A 101 -0.82 -3.27 8.04
C LEU A 101 -0.36 -2.29 6.96
N ARG A 102 0.77 -1.66 7.21
CA ARG A 102 1.50 -0.83 6.25
C ARG A 102 2.92 -1.38 6.09
N SER A 103 3.37 -1.56 4.84
CA SER A 103 4.75 -1.93 4.59
C SER A 103 5.70 -0.78 4.92
N PRO A 104 6.97 -1.07 5.20
CA PRO A 104 8.02 -0.07 5.11
C PRO A 104 7.99 0.60 3.73
N LEU A 105 8.56 1.79 3.63
CA LEU A 105 8.77 2.44 2.33
C LEU A 105 9.80 1.64 1.55
N MET A 106 9.38 1.04 0.44
CA MET A 106 10.23 0.21 -0.42
C MET A 106 10.72 1.02 -1.60
N VAL A 107 11.90 0.69 -2.10
CA VAL A 107 12.45 1.22 -3.34
C VAL A 107 12.35 0.16 -4.43
N GLU A 108 11.78 0.54 -5.57
CA GLU A 108 11.58 -0.30 -6.75
C GLU A 108 12.39 0.24 -7.92
N GLU A 109 13.02 -0.64 -8.67
CA GLU A 109 13.62 -0.30 -9.95
C GLU A 109 12.52 -0.06 -11.00
N THR A 110 12.59 1.08 -11.71
CA THR A 110 11.58 1.47 -12.71
C THR A 110 11.88 0.92 -14.09
N THR A 111 13.11 0.45 -14.32
CA THR A 111 13.60 -0.12 -15.57
C THR A 111 13.64 -1.65 -15.49
N GLY A 112 13.39 -2.32 -16.59
CA GLY A 112 13.40 -3.78 -16.62
C GLY A 112 12.20 -4.44 -15.95
N MET A 113 12.43 -5.43 -15.10
CA MET A 113 11.37 -6.23 -14.47
C MET A 113 10.65 -5.57 -13.28
N ARG A 114 10.95 -4.31 -12.97
CA ARG A 114 10.35 -3.57 -11.86
C ARG A 114 10.45 -4.31 -10.52
N GLN A 115 11.67 -4.60 -10.10
CA GLN A 115 11.92 -5.36 -8.88
C GLN A 115 12.09 -4.42 -7.68
N THR A 116 11.61 -4.85 -6.52
CA THR A 116 11.92 -4.16 -5.24
C THR A 116 13.37 -4.47 -4.88
N ILE A 117 14.18 -3.44 -4.68
CA ILE A 117 15.61 -3.57 -4.35
C ILE A 117 15.87 -3.56 -2.85
N GLY A 118 14.93 -3.07 -2.05
CA GLY A 118 15.01 -3.05 -0.60
C GLY A 118 14.06 -2.04 0.02
N THR A 119 14.26 -1.78 1.30
CA THR A 119 13.52 -0.75 2.04
C THR A 119 14.31 0.55 2.11
N PHE A 120 13.62 1.66 2.25
CA PHE A 120 14.24 2.98 2.40
C PHE A 120 15.01 3.14 3.73
N GLU A 121 14.80 2.22 4.67
CA GLU A 121 15.54 2.14 5.93
C GLU A 121 16.95 1.55 5.75
N ASP A 122 17.14 0.80 4.66
CA ASP A 122 18.45 0.28 4.28
C ASP A 122 19.34 1.42 3.76
N PRO A 123 20.48 1.72 4.40
CA PRO A 123 21.34 2.84 4.03
C PRO A 123 21.84 2.78 2.57
N GLU A 124 22.13 1.57 2.05
CA GLU A 124 22.62 1.41 0.68
C GLU A 124 21.52 1.72 -0.32
N VAL A 125 20.30 1.22 -0.08
CA VAL A 125 19.12 1.47 -0.91
C VAL A 125 18.75 2.96 -0.90
N LYS A 126 18.82 3.59 0.27
CA LYS A 126 18.58 5.03 0.42
C LYS A 126 19.58 5.85 -0.38
N ILE A 127 20.87 5.55 -0.29
CA ILE A 127 21.94 6.23 -1.05
C ILE A 127 21.69 6.06 -2.56
N MET A 128 21.37 4.85 -3.03
CA MET A 128 21.06 4.61 -4.44
C MET A 128 19.89 5.47 -4.93
N PHE A 129 18.82 5.55 -4.16
CA PHE A 129 17.63 6.34 -4.49
C PHE A 129 17.94 7.86 -4.49
N GLU A 130 18.70 8.36 -3.49
CA GLU A 130 19.07 9.76 -3.38
C GLU A 130 20.02 10.19 -4.51
N ASN A 131 20.99 9.37 -4.86
CA ASN A 131 21.87 9.63 -6.00
C ASN A 131 21.12 9.71 -7.33
N ASP A 132 20.15 8.82 -7.54
CA ASP A 132 19.28 8.86 -8.72
C ASP A 132 18.41 10.14 -8.75
N LYS A 133 17.93 10.58 -7.57
CA LYS A 133 17.22 11.85 -7.44
C LYS A 133 18.11 13.04 -7.81
N ILE A 134 19.31 13.10 -7.26
CA ILE A 134 20.29 14.18 -7.55
C ILE A 134 20.61 14.21 -9.05
N ALA A 135 20.83 13.05 -9.68
CA ALA A 135 21.09 12.97 -11.11
C ALA A 135 19.90 13.48 -11.95
N SER A 136 18.67 13.17 -11.52
CA SER A 136 17.45 13.68 -12.15
C SER A 136 17.32 15.19 -12.02
N ASP A 137 17.57 15.72 -10.83
CA ASP A 137 17.45 17.15 -10.54
C ASP A 137 18.52 17.96 -11.32
N LEU A 138 19.74 17.42 -11.43
CA LEU A 138 20.82 18.01 -12.21
C LEU A 138 20.50 18.02 -13.72
N ALA A 139 19.97 16.93 -14.27
CA ALA A 139 19.56 16.88 -15.66
C ALA A 139 18.43 17.87 -15.96
N ASN A 140 17.42 17.92 -15.10
CA ASN A 140 16.30 18.87 -15.21
C ASN A 140 16.79 20.33 -15.19
N SER A 141 17.77 20.67 -14.34
CA SER A 141 18.33 22.02 -14.27
C SER A 141 19.04 22.44 -15.57
N LYS A 142 19.52 21.46 -16.35
CA LYS A 142 20.13 21.65 -17.66
C LYS A 142 19.16 21.57 -18.83
N GLY A 143 17.88 21.31 -18.55
CA GLY A 143 16.85 21.06 -19.59
C GLY A 143 17.00 19.70 -20.28
N GLU A 144 17.75 18.77 -19.67
CA GLU A 144 17.96 17.42 -20.19
C GLU A 144 16.89 16.47 -19.65
N MET A 145 16.44 15.53 -20.50
CA MET A 145 15.51 14.48 -20.06
C MET A 145 16.26 13.39 -19.31
N TYR A 146 15.87 13.18 -18.04
CA TYR A 146 16.38 12.08 -17.23
C TYR A 146 15.24 11.17 -16.78
N LYS A 147 15.35 9.89 -17.09
CA LYS A 147 14.38 8.90 -16.61
C LYS A 147 14.90 8.29 -15.32
N ARG A 148 14.22 8.58 -14.21
CA ARG A 148 14.57 8.01 -12.91
C ARG A 148 14.59 6.49 -12.95
N LYS A 149 15.64 5.91 -12.35
CA LYS A 149 15.86 4.46 -12.27
C LYS A 149 15.08 3.85 -11.12
N TYR A 150 14.82 4.64 -10.07
CA TYR A 150 14.19 4.16 -8.85
C TYR A 150 12.94 4.96 -8.52
N SER A 151 11.96 4.28 -7.94
CA SER A 151 10.75 4.89 -7.38
C SER A 151 10.43 4.29 -6.02
N VAL A 152 9.75 5.06 -5.18
CA VAL A 152 9.27 4.55 -3.90
C VAL A 152 7.92 3.86 -4.07
N ARG A 153 7.70 2.84 -3.23
CA ARG A 153 6.45 2.09 -3.16
C ARG A 153 6.08 1.83 -1.71
N THR A 154 4.80 1.98 -1.40
CA THR A 154 4.21 1.56 -0.12
C THR A 154 3.05 0.62 -0.40
N LYS A 155 2.93 -0.45 0.38
CA LYS A 155 1.81 -1.39 0.34
C LYS A 155 1.00 -1.26 1.62
N TYR A 156 -0.31 -1.27 1.49
CA TYR A 156 -1.25 -1.35 2.59
C TYR A 156 -2.04 -2.64 2.48
N LEU A 157 -2.11 -3.40 3.55
CA LEU A 157 -3.01 -4.54 3.65
C LEU A 157 -4.34 -4.01 4.19
N VAL A 158 -5.41 -4.15 3.42
CA VAL A 158 -6.68 -3.50 3.71
C VAL A 158 -7.87 -4.41 3.53
N TYR A 159 -8.94 -4.12 4.24
CA TYR A 159 -10.29 -4.53 3.91
C TYR A 159 -11.07 -3.34 3.35
N ILE A 160 -11.81 -3.58 2.26
CA ILE A 160 -12.90 -2.69 1.86
C ILE A 160 -14.10 -3.01 2.74
N LEU A 161 -14.75 -1.97 3.23
CA LEU A 161 -15.89 -2.09 4.13
C LEU A 161 -17.18 -1.61 3.48
N THR A 162 -18.28 -2.17 3.89
CA THR A 162 -19.64 -1.69 3.58
C THR A 162 -19.96 -0.44 4.39
N GLN A 163 -21.12 0.19 4.15
CA GLN A 163 -21.54 1.40 4.86
C GLN A 163 -21.74 1.19 6.37
N ASP A 164 -22.02 -0.03 6.79
CA ASP A 164 -22.14 -0.44 8.20
C ASP A 164 -20.83 -0.99 8.80
N ASN A 165 -19.70 -0.66 8.19
CA ASN A 165 -18.33 -1.02 8.60
C ASN A 165 -18.03 -2.53 8.61
N LYS A 166 -18.84 -3.36 7.97
CA LYS A 166 -18.56 -4.78 7.81
C LYS A 166 -17.62 -5.03 6.64
N ARG A 167 -16.83 -6.07 6.73
CA ARG A 167 -15.91 -6.46 5.66
C ARG A 167 -16.68 -6.94 4.43
N ALA A 168 -16.38 -6.36 3.27
CA ALA A 168 -16.96 -6.73 1.99
C ALA A 168 -16.39 -8.03 1.42
N HIS A 169 -15.27 -8.51 1.95
CA HIS A 169 -14.56 -9.69 1.47
C HIS A 169 -13.85 -10.42 2.62
N LYS A 170 -13.52 -11.70 2.41
CA LYS A 170 -12.97 -12.59 3.45
C LYS A 170 -11.46 -12.48 3.61
N ILE A 171 -10.74 -12.29 2.51
CA ILE A 171 -9.27 -12.25 2.48
C ILE A 171 -8.85 -10.80 2.23
N PRO A 172 -7.95 -10.21 3.04
CA PRO A 172 -7.52 -8.83 2.83
C PRO A 172 -6.86 -8.63 1.47
N MET A 173 -6.95 -7.43 0.94
CA MET A 173 -6.35 -7.02 -0.33
C MET A 173 -5.12 -6.14 -0.09
N VAL A 174 -4.29 -6.01 -1.12
CA VAL A 174 -3.11 -5.14 -1.10
C VAL A 174 -3.36 -3.90 -1.94
N LEU A 175 -3.43 -2.75 -1.31
CA LEU A 175 -3.36 -1.46 -1.99
C LEU A 175 -1.89 -1.10 -2.21
N THR A 176 -1.45 -1.08 -3.45
CA THR A 176 -0.07 -0.74 -3.82
C THR A 176 0.01 0.66 -4.39
N LEU A 177 0.76 1.53 -3.71
CA LEU A 177 0.91 2.94 -4.05
C LEU A 177 2.35 3.25 -4.43
N LYS A 178 2.55 4.07 -5.46
CA LYS A 178 3.86 4.43 -6.00
C LYS A 178 4.06 5.94 -6.02
N GLY A 179 5.29 6.36 -5.76
CA GLY A 179 5.71 7.76 -5.87
C GLY A 179 4.77 8.71 -5.13
N LEU A 180 4.29 9.74 -5.81
CA LEU A 180 3.44 10.78 -5.24
C LEU A 180 2.12 10.25 -4.62
N ASN A 181 1.50 9.23 -5.22
CA ASN A 181 0.31 8.61 -4.62
C ASN A 181 0.63 7.98 -3.25
N GLY A 182 1.80 7.33 -3.16
CA GLY A 182 2.24 6.70 -1.91
C GLY A 182 2.50 7.73 -0.81
N THR A 183 3.12 8.84 -1.17
CA THR A 183 3.37 9.96 -0.25
C THR A 183 2.07 10.58 0.23
N ASP A 184 1.17 10.92 -0.71
CA ASP A 184 -0.11 11.55 -0.39
C ASP A 184 -0.94 10.69 0.58
N VAL A 185 -1.13 9.41 0.26
CA VAL A 185 -1.89 8.49 1.13
C VAL A 185 -1.20 8.29 2.47
N SER A 186 0.13 8.18 2.50
CA SER A 186 0.88 8.06 3.76
C SER A 186 0.68 9.25 4.69
N ASP A 187 0.70 10.45 4.15
CA ASP A 187 0.55 11.68 4.94
C ASP A 187 -0.89 11.84 5.46
N LYS A 188 -1.87 11.51 4.62
CA LYS A 188 -3.28 11.54 5.03
C LYS A 188 -3.60 10.46 6.07
N VAL A 189 -3.04 9.26 5.95
CA VAL A 189 -3.18 8.19 6.95
C VAL A 189 -2.55 8.60 8.28
N LYS A 190 -1.33 9.17 8.27
CA LYS A 190 -0.71 9.69 9.51
C LYS A 190 -1.54 10.79 10.18
N LEU A 191 -2.11 11.70 9.37
CA LEU A 191 -2.99 12.74 9.90
C LEU A 191 -4.26 12.12 10.53
N TYR A 192 -4.88 11.16 9.84
CA TYR A 192 -6.02 10.41 10.36
C TYR A 192 -5.69 9.70 11.68
N GLU A 193 -4.57 8.96 11.74
CA GLU A 193 -4.08 8.29 12.96
C GLU A 193 -3.91 9.28 14.12
N LYS A 194 -3.36 10.47 13.84
CA LYS A 194 -3.23 11.54 14.82
C LYS A 194 -4.58 12.04 15.35
N GLU A 195 -5.54 12.25 14.47
CA GLU A 195 -6.89 12.70 14.86
C GLU A 195 -7.65 11.61 15.63
N MET A 196 -7.53 10.34 15.24
CA MET A 196 -8.09 9.21 15.97
C MET A 196 -7.47 9.05 17.37
N SER A 197 -6.17 9.29 17.51
CA SER A 197 -5.51 9.31 18.84
C SER A 197 -6.07 10.38 19.76
N LYS A 198 -6.27 11.60 19.25
CA LYS A 198 -6.88 12.69 20.02
C LYS A 198 -8.32 12.35 20.43
N CYS A 199 -9.08 11.80 19.48
CA CYS A 199 -10.45 11.39 19.71
C CYS A 199 -10.56 10.34 20.80
N LEU A 200 -9.74 9.27 20.74
CA LEU A 200 -9.74 8.24 21.80
C LEU A 200 -9.24 8.79 23.14
N SER A 201 -8.23 9.63 23.15
CA SER A 201 -7.75 10.29 24.40
C SER A 201 -8.87 11.11 25.04
N LYS A 202 -9.65 11.83 24.23
CA LYS A 202 -10.80 12.62 24.71
C LYS A 202 -11.93 11.72 25.23
N ALA A 203 -12.24 10.62 24.52
CA ALA A 203 -13.25 9.66 24.95
C ALA A 203 -12.90 8.99 26.28
N LEU A 204 -11.61 8.76 26.53
CA LEU A 204 -11.07 8.19 27.78
C LEU A 204 -10.88 9.24 28.90
N ASP A 205 -11.26 10.49 28.66
CA ASP A 205 -11.06 11.63 29.56
C ASP A 205 -9.60 11.78 30.03
N SER A 206 -8.66 11.53 29.12
CA SER A 206 -7.23 11.65 29.39
C SER A 206 -6.79 13.10 29.28
N GLU A 207 -6.15 13.63 30.34
CA GLU A 207 -5.58 14.98 30.34
C GLU A 207 -4.43 15.15 29.32
N VAL A 208 -3.75 14.06 28.99
CA VAL A 208 -2.61 14.04 28.08
C VAL A 208 -2.96 13.18 26.85
N PRO A 209 -2.66 13.63 25.60
CA PRO A 209 -2.84 12.77 24.43
C PRO A 209 -2.07 11.47 24.57
N LEU A 210 -2.78 10.34 24.45
CA LEU A 210 -2.20 9.02 24.51
C LEU A 210 -1.63 8.64 23.14
N ALA A 211 -0.49 7.95 23.13
CA ALA A 211 0.06 7.35 21.93
C ALA A 211 -0.48 5.93 21.79
N PHE A 212 -1.13 5.65 20.66
CA PHE A 212 -1.67 4.34 20.34
C PHE A 212 -0.80 3.64 19.30
N ASN A 213 -0.87 2.32 19.27
CA ASN A 213 -0.10 1.48 18.37
C ASN A 213 -0.95 1.02 17.17
N GLU A 214 -0.31 0.30 16.25
CA GLU A 214 -0.94 -0.23 15.05
C GLU A 214 -2.14 -1.15 15.32
N LYS A 215 -2.21 -1.83 16.49
CA LYS A 215 -3.36 -2.66 16.87
C LYS A 215 -4.63 -1.83 17.03
N PHE A 216 -4.52 -0.63 17.60
CA PHE A 216 -5.65 0.29 17.68
C PHE A 216 -6.08 0.78 16.29
N TYR A 217 -5.15 1.31 15.50
CA TYR A 217 -5.48 1.85 14.19
C TYR A 217 -6.06 0.81 13.24
N ALA A 218 -5.64 -0.45 13.35
CA ALA A 218 -6.23 -1.54 12.59
C ALA A 218 -7.70 -1.83 12.92
N THR A 219 -8.23 -1.32 14.01
CA THR A 219 -9.66 -1.41 14.34
C THR A 219 -10.48 -0.20 13.88
N THR A 220 -9.83 0.78 13.24
CA THR A 220 -10.49 2.00 12.79
C THR A 220 -10.84 1.97 11.31
N VAL A 221 -11.77 2.85 10.89
CA VAL A 221 -12.30 2.94 9.54
C VAL A 221 -11.88 4.24 8.90
N PHE A 222 -10.97 4.17 7.96
CA PHE A 222 -10.53 5.32 7.17
C PHE A 222 -11.44 5.50 5.95
N THR A 223 -11.93 6.71 5.73
CA THR A 223 -12.94 7.03 4.70
C THR A 223 -12.47 8.13 3.76
N PRO A 224 -11.45 7.88 2.91
CA PRO A 224 -10.94 8.90 2.01
C PRO A 224 -11.92 9.20 0.89
N VAL A 225 -12.01 10.48 0.53
CA VAL A 225 -12.62 10.96 -0.71
C VAL A 225 -11.49 11.16 -1.72
N LEU A 226 -11.57 10.45 -2.83
CA LEU A 226 -10.51 10.46 -3.84
C LEU A 226 -10.81 11.49 -4.93
N ALA A 227 -9.80 12.30 -5.26
CA ALA A 227 -9.85 13.29 -6.32
C ALA A 227 -8.63 13.18 -7.24
N ASN A 228 -8.72 13.74 -8.42
CA ASN A 228 -7.55 13.90 -9.28
C ASN A 228 -6.88 15.23 -8.99
N GLU A 229 -5.60 15.17 -8.74
CA GLU A 229 -4.77 16.35 -8.55
C GLU A 229 -3.55 16.32 -9.47
N MET A 230 -3.15 17.48 -9.93
CA MET A 230 -1.88 17.68 -10.64
C MET A 230 -0.80 17.95 -9.61
N ARG A 231 0.20 17.08 -9.52
CA ARG A 231 1.27 17.21 -8.52
C ARG A 231 2.67 17.01 -9.11
N GLY A 232 3.66 17.51 -8.36
CA GLY A 232 5.07 17.44 -8.71
C GLY A 232 5.49 18.42 -9.81
N ALA A 233 6.79 18.58 -10.00
CA ALA A 233 7.38 19.51 -10.97
C ALA A 233 6.92 19.25 -12.43
N ASN A 234 6.55 18.02 -12.75
CA ASN A 234 6.08 17.61 -14.07
C ASN A 234 4.56 17.65 -14.23
N ASN A 235 3.80 18.21 -13.28
CA ASN A 235 2.35 18.25 -13.30
C ASN A 235 1.73 16.88 -13.64
N VAL A 236 2.09 15.85 -12.90
CA VAL A 236 1.55 14.51 -13.10
C VAL A 236 0.20 14.41 -12.41
N GLU A 237 -0.80 13.93 -13.16
CA GLU A 237 -2.12 13.66 -12.60
C GLU A 237 -2.07 12.41 -11.71
N ILE A 238 -2.48 12.56 -10.45
CA ILE A 238 -2.55 11.48 -9.47
C ILE A 238 -3.95 11.35 -8.87
N CYS A 239 -4.29 10.15 -8.40
CA CYS A 239 -5.46 9.91 -7.58
C CYS A 239 -5.09 10.21 -6.12
N ALA A 240 -5.30 11.46 -5.72
CA ALA A 240 -4.99 11.96 -4.39
C ALA A 240 -6.17 11.81 -3.42
N ILE A 241 -5.92 11.94 -2.13
CA ILE A 241 -6.96 12.05 -1.11
C ILE A 241 -7.27 13.53 -0.90
N GLU A 242 -8.43 13.98 -1.40
CA GLU A 242 -8.93 15.33 -1.19
C GLU A 242 -9.29 15.58 0.27
N SER A 243 -10.08 14.68 0.85
CA SER A 243 -10.53 14.75 2.23
C SER A 243 -10.75 13.36 2.82
N PHE A 244 -10.98 13.30 4.11
CA PHE A 244 -11.43 12.11 4.82
C PHE A 244 -12.28 12.53 6.02
N ASP A 245 -13.03 11.60 6.57
CA ASP A 245 -13.90 11.82 7.70
C ASP A 245 -13.07 12.04 8.98
N ILE A 246 -13.09 13.27 9.49
CA ILE A 246 -12.37 13.65 10.72
C ILE A 246 -13.29 13.37 11.92
N PRO A 247 -12.80 12.67 12.97
CA PRO A 247 -13.59 12.45 14.16
C PRO A 247 -13.86 13.78 14.89
N ASP A 248 -15.09 13.96 15.37
CA ASP A 248 -15.43 15.04 16.29
C ASP A 248 -15.06 14.62 17.71
N TYR A 249 -14.27 15.43 18.38
CA TYR A 249 -13.88 15.27 19.79
C TYR A 249 -14.02 16.57 20.58
N SER A 250 -14.98 17.40 20.19
CA SER A 250 -15.32 18.66 20.88
C SER A 250 -15.82 18.41 22.30
N SER A 251 -16.51 17.29 22.54
CA SER A 251 -16.88 16.79 23.87
C SER A 251 -16.50 15.30 24.00
N GLN A 252 -16.64 14.75 25.19
CA GLN A 252 -16.41 13.31 25.43
C GLN A 252 -17.48 12.48 24.71
N GLU A 253 -18.73 12.93 24.73
CA GLU A 253 -19.85 12.26 24.07
C GLU A 253 -19.66 12.21 22.54
N GLU A 254 -19.22 13.34 21.93
CA GLU A 254 -18.95 13.38 20.49
C GLU A 254 -17.75 12.50 20.12
N ALA A 255 -16.74 12.45 20.97
CA ALA A 255 -15.60 11.56 20.79
C ALA A 255 -16.02 10.09 20.79
N VAL A 256 -16.88 9.67 21.76
CA VAL A 256 -17.41 8.31 21.81
C VAL A 256 -18.27 8.00 20.59
N ALA A 257 -19.14 8.93 20.16
CA ALA A 257 -19.97 8.78 18.95
C ALA A 257 -19.12 8.63 17.69
N SER A 258 -18.07 9.46 17.56
CA SER A 258 -17.11 9.40 16.44
C SER A 258 -16.34 8.07 16.40
N LEU A 259 -15.88 7.59 17.55
CA LEU A 259 -15.23 6.27 17.65
C LEU A 259 -16.20 5.14 17.24
N GLY A 260 -17.46 5.20 17.66
CA GLY A 260 -18.48 4.23 17.26
C GLY A 260 -18.70 4.21 15.74
N ARG A 261 -18.71 5.38 15.11
CA ARG A 261 -18.90 5.53 13.65
C ARG A 261 -17.67 5.13 12.84
N LEU A 262 -16.47 5.37 13.38
CA LEU A 262 -15.19 5.14 12.71
C LEU A 262 -14.46 3.89 13.24
N SER A 263 -15.16 2.94 13.80
CA SER A 263 -14.61 1.66 14.22
C SER A 263 -15.31 0.51 13.49
N ILE A 264 -14.57 -0.59 13.32
CA ILE A 264 -15.16 -1.87 12.90
C ILE A 264 -16.02 -2.46 14.02
N PRO A 265 -16.94 -3.40 13.73
CA PRO A 265 -17.67 -4.14 14.74
C PRO A 265 -16.75 -4.82 15.76
N ASP A 266 -17.19 -4.90 17.02
CA ASP A 266 -16.38 -5.46 18.11
C ASP A 266 -16.03 -6.94 17.87
N GLU A 267 -16.92 -7.69 17.26
CA GLU A 267 -16.73 -9.10 16.88
C GLU A 267 -15.58 -9.31 15.89
N ASP A 268 -15.20 -8.27 15.12
CA ASP A 268 -14.13 -8.36 14.13
C ASP A 268 -12.74 -7.99 14.70
N ARG A 269 -12.66 -7.43 15.91
CA ARG A 269 -11.39 -6.95 16.48
C ARG A 269 -10.38 -8.07 16.70
N GLU A 270 -10.79 -9.16 17.30
CA GLU A 270 -9.90 -10.30 17.58
C GLU A 270 -9.36 -10.91 16.28
N SER A 271 -10.22 -11.08 15.28
CA SER A 271 -9.83 -11.57 13.97
C SER A 271 -8.85 -10.60 13.27
N THR A 272 -9.03 -9.29 13.45
CA THR A 272 -8.14 -8.24 12.96
C THR A 272 -6.71 -8.43 13.47
N TRP A 273 -6.54 -8.55 14.78
CA TRP A 273 -5.21 -8.71 15.39
C TRP A 273 -4.55 -10.03 15.00
N LYS A 274 -5.33 -11.11 14.87
CA LYS A 274 -4.84 -12.39 14.35
C LYS A 274 -4.34 -12.27 12.90
N TYR A 275 -5.06 -11.54 12.05
CA TYR A 275 -4.62 -11.27 10.68
C TYR A 275 -3.38 -10.37 10.62
N GLN A 276 -3.27 -9.36 11.50
CA GLN A 276 -2.04 -8.57 11.60
C GLN A 276 -0.84 -9.46 11.92
N GLU A 277 -0.94 -10.36 12.89
CA GLU A 277 0.14 -11.28 13.25
C GLU A 277 0.47 -12.24 12.09
N MET A 278 -0.55 -12.79 11.44
CA MET A 278 -0.39 -13.70 10.30
C MET A 278 0.32 -13.04 9.11
N PHE A 279 -0.04 -11.80 8.78
CA PHE A 279 0.47 -11.10 7.59
C PHE A 279 1.66 -10.17 7.87
N ASN A 280 2.06 -10.00 9.14
CA ASN A 280 3.22 -9.18 9.46
C ASN A 280 4.48 -9.70 8.78
N ASP A 281 4.71 -11.02 8.83
CA ASP A 281 5.81 -11.66 8.12
C ASP A 281 5.68 -11.55 6.60
N TYR A 282 4.47 -11.56 6.06
CA TYR A 282 4.23 -11.39 4.62
C TYR A 282 4.78 -10.06 4.11
N ILE A 283 4.43 -8.95 4.76
CA ILE A 283 4.92 -7.63 4.36
C ILE A 283 6.45 -7.54 4.51
N ASN A 284 6.99 -8.08 5.61
CA ASN A 284 8.41 -8.05 5.88
C ASN A 284 9.22 -9.03 5.00
N GLN A 285 8.67 -10.23 4.72
CA GLN A 285 9.35 -11.24 3.91
C GLN A 285 9.37 -10.88 2.42
N HIS A 286 8.33 -10.25 1.88
CA HIS A 286 8.38 -9.75 0.50
C HIS A 286 9.52 -8.75 0.31
N SER A 287 9.76 -7.91 1.30
CA SER A 287 10.89 -6.98 1.25
C SER A 287 12.24 -7.72 1.31
N ARG A 288 12.35 -8.79 2.11
CA ARG A 288 13.58 -9.59 2.25
C ARG A 288 13.81 -10.57 1.09
N GLN A 289 12.76 -11.22 0.60
CA GLN A 289 12.87 -12.18 -0.51
C GLN A 289 13.18 -11.47 -1.83
N ASP A 290 12.60 -10.32 -2.06
CA ASP A 290 12.91 -9.51 -3.22
C ASP A 290 14.38 -9.03 -3.15
N ALA A 291 14.86 -8.60 -1.99
CA ALA A 291 16.27 -8.23 -1.78
C ALA A 291 17.22 -9.43 -1.93
N GLN A 292 16.86 -10.61 -1.42
CA GLN A 292 17.68 -11.84 -1.56
C GLN A 292 17.71 -12.37 -3.00
N ARG A 293 16.60 -12.28 -3.74
CA ARG A 293 16.57 -12.63 -5.17
C ARG A 293 17.46 -11.72 -6.00
N LEU A 294 17.53 -10.45 -5.67
CA LEU A 294 18.42 -9.49 -6.35
C LEU A 294 19.88 -9.73 -6.01
N GLY A 295 20.22 -10.01 -4.76
CA GLY A 295 21.58 -10.40 -4.35
C GLY A 295 22.05 -11.69 -5.02
N GLY A 296 21.13 -12.60 -5.40
CA GLY A 296 21.42 -13.82 -6.15
C GLY A 296 21.46 -13.65 -7.68
N ALA A 297 20.64 -12.75 -8.25
CA ALA A 297 20.54 -12.56 -9.70
C ALA A 297 21.53 -11.54 -10.26
N TYR A 298 21.83 -10.50 -9.52
CA TYR A 298 22.96 -9.63 -9.76
C TYR A 298 24.09 -10.09 -8.85
N GLY A 299 24.67 -11.25 -9.13
CA GLY A 299 25.90 -11.62 -8.44
C GLY A 299 26.79 -10.41 -8.39
N ILE A 300 26.75 -9.70 -7.26
CA ILE A 300 27.80 -8.75 -6.91
C ILE A 300 29.02 -9.66 -6.90
N LYS A 301 29.76 -9.62 -8.01
CA LYS A 301 31.06 -10.25 -8.04
C LYS A 301 31.76 -9.68 -6.82
N ALA A 302 32.04 -10.56 -5.86
CA ALA A 302 32.90 -10.22 -4.75
C ALA A 302 34.15 -9.61 -5.39
N GLY A 303 34.29 -8.28 -5.33
CA GLY A 303 35.34 -7.56 -6.06
C GLY A 303 34.95 -6.17 -6.60
N VAL A 304 33.68 -5.76 -6.54
CA VAL A 304 33.36 -4.35 -6.71
C VAL A 304 33.68 -3.66 -5.40
N GLU A 305 34.84 -3.02 -5.39
CA GLU A 305 35.30 -2.16 -4.31
C GLU A 305 34.23 -1.06 -4.14
N ILE A 306 33.43 -1.17 -3.08
CA ILE A 306 32.52 -0.09 -2.67
C ILE A 306 33.46 1.04 -2.24
N LEU A 307 33.58 2.06 -3.09
CA LEU A 307 34.37 3.26 -2.75
C LEU A 307 33.77 3.84 -1.47
N PRO A 308 34.54 3.99 -0.40
CA PRO A 308 34.06 4.63 0.81
C PRO A 308 33.54 6.03 0.46
N VAL A 309 32.47 6.45 1.14
CA VAL A 309 31.78 7.74 0.94
C VAL A 309 32.75 8.93 0.85
N SER A 310 33.89 8.87 1.54
CA SER A 310 34.98 9.85 1.45
C SER A 310 35.56 10.05 0.03
N ARG A 311 35.56 9.02 -0.83
CA ARG A 311 36.06 9.14 -2.22
C ARG A 311 35.03 9.66 -3.21
N ILE A 312 33.72 9.58 -2.87
CA ILE A 312 32.67 10.20 -3.68
C ILE A 312 32.62 11.71 -3.41
N ALA A 313 32.92 12.14 -2.20
CA ALA A 313 33.01 13.55 -1.84
C ALA A 313 34.15 14.28 -2.57
N ASP A 314 35.25 13.58 -2.88
CA ASP A 314 36.41 14.15 -3.61
C ASP A 314 36.16 14.28 -5.12
N ALA A 315 35.14 13.58 -5.66
CA ALA A 315 34.78 13.63 -7.09
C ALA A 315 33.73 14.70 -7.41
N VAL A 316 33.08 15.27 -6.42
CA VAL A 316 32.10 16.35 -6.56
C VAL A 316 32.66 17.55 -5.78
N ASP A 317 32.89 18.66 -6.48
CA ASP A 317 33.36 19.90 -5.86
C ASP A 317 32.31 20.46 -4.91
N VAL A 318 32.37 20.04 -3.64
CA VAL A 318 31.40 20.33 -2.57
C VAL A 318 31.43 21.82 -2.17
N LYS A 319 32.34 22.63 -2.74
CA LYS A 319 32.43 24.07 -2.45
C LYS A 319 31.28 24.91 -3.01
N ALA A 320 30.37 24.33 -3.80
CA ALA A 320 29.30 25.08 -4.46
C ALA A 320 27.92 24.95 -3.80
N LEU A 321 27.78 24.21 -2.70
CA LEU A 321 26.50 24.09 -2.03
C LEU A 321 26.44 24.99 -0.79
N PRO A 322 25.46 25.90 -0.68
CA PRO A 322 25.29 26.70 0.53
C PRO A 322 24.97 25.78 1.73
N ALA A 323 25.54 26.08 2.88
CA ALA A 323 25.30 25.39 4.13
C ALA A 323 23.80 25.38 4.41
N ARG A 324 23.21 24.18 4.46
CA ARG A 324 21.80 23.98 4.72
C ARG A 324 21.57 24.14 6.21
N ASN A 325 20.91 25.20 6.60
CA ASN A 325 20.39 25.38 7.94
C ASN A 325 19.25 24.35 8.17
N GLU A 326 19.14 23.96 9.43
CA GLU A 326 18.25 22.97 10.01
C GLU A 326 16.89 22.81 9.32
N LEU A 327 16.55 21.56 9.00
CA LEU A 327 15.28 21.13 8.45
C LEU A 327 14.14 21.55 9.38
N THR A 328 13.49 22.65 9.12
CA THR A 328 12.14 22.93 9.58
C THR A 328 11.18 22.19 8.65
N GLY A 329 10.10 21.62 9.22
CA GLY A 329 9.17 20.67 8.58
C GLY A 329 8.39 21.19 7.35
N GLU A 330 8.84 22.24 6.67
CA GLU A 330 8.21 22.83 5.48
C GLU A 330 8.86 22.42 4.15
N ASP A 331 10.00 21.72 4.17
CA ASP A 331 10.77 21.38 2.96
C ASP A 331 10.44 19.99 2.36
N LEU A 332 9.30 19.38 2.71
CA LEU A 332 8.82 18.12 2.10
C LEU A 332 7.84 18.32 0.94
N SER A 333 7.70 19.54 0.44
CA SER A 333 6.96 19.82 -0.80
C SER A 333 7.91 19.86 -1.99
N LEU A 334 8.25 18.69 -2.52
CA LEU A 334 8.68 18.56 -3.95
C LEU A 334 8.54 17.09 -4.39
#